data_e072872e3f5ac794d8c2752bc5e963c9
#
_entry.id   e072872e3f5ac794d8c2752bc5e963c9
#
_cell.length_a   1.000
_cell.length_b   1.000
_cell.length_c   1.000
_cell.angle_alpha   90.00
_cell.angle_beta   90.00
_cell.angle_gamma   90.00
#
_symmetry.space_group_name_H-M   'P 1'
#
loop_
_entity.id
_entity.type
_entity.pdbx_description
1 polymer ?
#
loop_
_entity_poly.entity_id
_entity_poly.type
_entity_poly.pdbx_seq_one_letter_code
_entity_poly.pdbx_strand_id
1 'polypeptide(L)'
;MDHKPVALSLGEGNGPAAATRYGWVIFALIMGLMLSDYMSRQVLGSVFPLVKAEWHLNDEQLGRLGSIIPLMVGLLTFPLSLVADRFGRVRAIVGMAVLWSVATLLCGLARNYNEMLAARALIGVGEAAYGSVGLAVIIGAFPARMRAVLTASFMAGGPLGSVIGVSLGGTIAVQSGWRAPFEIIAGFGIILALLFAAIARERRLAPPMAHEAAPIRSVLTSSALRWIYLGSGLQLFISGALTAWLPSWFNRVHELQVDKAGQAAAVILLVQALGMVLCGQLSDRLGLRDGGHRFTLAIGLGVTSALLLGIGFLMPPSVLQLMVIGAGAFLAAGTTGPVGSLVAQLTHPALLATAFATVTLANNIFGLAPGPWLAGRLADMGGIGMALAVCSLSPLLAALCFMLARRRLANDPV
;
A
#
# COMPACT_ATOMS: atom_id res chain seq x y z
N MET A 1 -43.38 19.57 39.23
CA MET A 1 -42.87 19.90 37.89
C MET A 1 -42.11 18.65 37.40
N ASP A 2 -42.81 17.82 36.68
CA ASP A 2 -42.29 16.51 36.20
C ASP A 2 -41.45 16.72 34.96
N HIS A 3 -40.14 16.50 35.07
CA HIS A 3 -39.29 16.36 33.90
C HIS A 3 -39.39 14.95 33.34
N LYS A 4 -40.19 14.78 32.30
CA LYS A 4 -40.12 13.59 31.42
C LYS A 4 -38.87 13.61 30.60
N PRO A 5 -38.05 12.53 30.54
CA PRO A 5 -36.91 12.47 29.63
C PRO A 5 -37.45 12.39 28.20
N VAL A 6 -36.94 13.26 27.35
CA VAL A 6 -37.16 13.22 25.89
C VAL A 6 -36.40 12.00 25.37
N ALA A 7 -37.16 10.94 25.05
CA ALA A 7 -36.65 9.80 24.29
C ALA A 7 -36.24 10.30 22.90
N LEU A 8 -34.95 10.42 22.64
CA LEU A 8 -34.42 10.54 21.30
C LEU A 8 -34.79 9.27 20.54
N SER A 9 -35.84 9.34 19.72
CA SER A 9 -36.13 8.34 18.73
C SER A 9 -34.96 8.32 17.74
N LEU A 10 -34.04 7.37 17.93
CA LEU A 10 -33.08 6.99 16.90
C LEU A 10 -33.93 6.50 15.73
N GLY A 11 -34.15 7.36 14.74
CA GLY A 11 -34.78 7.00 13.49
C GLY A 11 -34.04 5.79 12.93
N GLU A 12 -34.73 4.64 12.91
CA GLU A 12 -34.33 3.47 12.12
C GLU A 12 -34.27 3.91 10.65
N GLY A 13 -33.11 4.44 10.24
CA GLY A 13 -32.84 4.68 8.84
C GLY A 13 -32.83 3.34 8.13
N ASN A 14 -33.81 3.13 7.24
CA ASN A 14 -33.89 2.05 6.28
C ASN A 14 -32.61 1.96 5.43
N GLY A 15 -31.51 1.46 6.02
CA GLY A 15 -30.38 0.96 5.28
C GLY A 15 -30.77 -0.34 4.56
N PRO A 16 -30.17 -0.68 3.42
CA PRO A 16 -30.55 -1.90 2.68
C PRO A 16 -30.43 -3.11 3.60
N ALA A 17 -31.56 -3.73 3.89
CA ALA A 17 -31.69 -4.82 4.88
C ALA A 17 -30.98 -6.12 4.48
N ALA A 18 -30.46 -6.21 3.26
CA ALA A 18 -29.67 -7.33 2.75
C ALA A 18 -28.65 -6.84 1.71
N ALA A 19 -27.48 -7.50 1.62
CA ALA A 19 -26.54 -7.32 0.53
C ALA A 19 -27.21 -7.72 -0.80
N THR A 20 -27.44 -6.76 -1.68
CA THR A 20 -28.07 -7.00 -2.97
C THR A 20 -27.11 -7.66 -3.94
N ARG A 21 -27.61 -8.40 -4.94
CA ARG A 21 -26.78 -8.92 -6.05
C ARG A 21 -25.98 -7.80 -6.72
N TYR A 22 -26.57 -6.63 -6.85
CA TYR A 22 -25.89 -5.43 -7.37
C TYR A 22 -24.69 -5.03 -6.49
N GLY A 23 -24.84 -5.01 -5.16
CA GLY A 23 -23.72 -4.69 -4.25
C GLY A 23 -22.54 -5.64 -4.42
N TRP A 24 -22.79 -6.94 -4.54
CA TRP A 24 -21.72 -7.92 -4.76
C TRP A 24 -21.01 -7.77 -6.11
N VAL A 25 -21.74 -7.44 -7.18
CA VAL A 25 -21.12 -7.15 -8.49
C VAL A 25 -20.24 -5.90 -8.40
N ILE A 26 -20.73 -4.84 -7.76
CA ILE A 26 -19.94 -3.62 -7.53
C ILE A 26 -18.69 -3.92 -6.70
N PHE A 27 -18.81 -4.71 -5.64
CA PHE A 27 -17.67 -5.12 -4.82
C PHE A 27 -16.63 -5.91 -5.64
N ALA A 28 -17.06 -6.88 -6.44
CA ALA A 28 -16.18 -7.68 -7.29
C ALA A 28 -15.43 -6.81 -8.31
N LEU A 29 -16.12 -5.85 -8.93
CA LEU A 29 -15.49 -4.92 -9.88
C LEU A 29 -14.48 -3.98 -9.20
N ILE A 30 -14.82 -3.42 -8.03
CA ILE A 30 -13.90 -2.59 -7.25
C ILE A 30 -12.70 -3.41 -6.78
N MET A 31 -12.90 -4.66 -6.34
CA MET A 31 -11.81 -5.55 -5.99
C MET A 31 -10.93 -5.88 -7.19
N GLY A 32 -11.53 -6.18 -8.34
CA GLY A 32 -10.79 -6.41 -9.58
C GLY A 32 -9.95 -5.18 -10.00
N LEU A 33 -10.51 -3.97 -9.88
CA LEU A 33 -9.78 -2.73 -10.12
C LEU A 33 -8.62 -2.54 -9.12
N MET A 34 -8.79 -2.91 -7.83
CA MET A 34 -7.72 -2.88 -6.83
C MET A 34 -6.59 -3.85 -7.18
N LEU A 35 -6.94 -5.05 -7.65
CA LEU A 35 -5.94 -6.01 -8.14
C LEU A 35 -5.20 -5.44 -9.35
N SER A 36 -5.92 -4.89 -10.34
CA SER A 36 -5.33 -4.27 -11.54
C SER A 36 -4.38 -3.12 -11.19
N ASP A 37 -4.77 -2.24 -10.26
CA ASP A 37 -3.97 -1.15 -9.72
C ASP A 37 -2.61 -1.68 -9.22
N TYR A 38 -2.63 -2.60 -8.25
CA TYR A 38 -1.39 -3.13 -7.66
C TYR A 38 -0.58 -4.02 -8.62
N MET A 39 -1.22 -4.73 -9.55
CA MET A 39 -0.52 -5.43 -10.62
C MET A 39 0.28 -4.45 -11.49
N SER A 40 -0.31 -3.32 -11.89
CA SER A 40 0.36 -2.31 -12.72
C SER A 40 1.53 -1.63 -12.01
N ARG A 41 1.45 -1.46 -10.69
CA ARG A 41 2.57 -0.96 -9.89
C ARG A 41 3.75 -1.93 -9.87
N GLN A 42 3.48 -3.23 -9.66
CA GLN A 42 4.49 -4.20 -9.26
C GLN A 42 5.08 -5.00 -10.42
N VAL A 43 4.42 -5.02 -11.57
CA VAL A 43 4.92 -5.72 -12.77
C VAL A 43 6.32 -5.27 -13.19
N LEU A 44 6.65 -4.00 -13.02
CA LEU A 44 7.96 -3.47 -13.41
C LEU A 44 9.11 -4.11 -12.61
N GLY A 45 8.93 -4.35 -11.30
CA GLY A 45 9.96 -4.97 -10.45
C GLY A 45 10.38 -6.35 -10.95
N SER A 46 9.45 -7.14 -11.49
CA SER A 46 9.74 -8.46 -12.04
C SER A 46 10.50 -8.40 -13.36
N VAL A 47 10.39 -7.34 -14.12
CA VAL A 47 11.05 -7.18 -15.43
C VAL A 47 12.28 -6.26 -15.39
N PHE A 48 12.69 -5.77 -14.23
CA PHE A 48 13.88 -4.93 -14.07
C PHE A 48 15.12 -5.47 -14.78
N PRO A 49 15.48 -6.78 -14.69
CA PRO A 49 16.64 -7.30 -15.38
C PRO A 49 16.59 -7.12 -16.90
N LEU A 50 15.40 -7.29 -17.50
CA LEU A 50 15.18 -7.19 -18.93
C LEU A 50 15.25 -5.73 -19.42
N VAL A 51 14.57 -4.82 -18.71
CA VAL A 51 14.58 -3.39 -19.03
C VAL A 51 15.99 -2.81 -18.83
N LYS A 52 16.71 -3.24 -17.77
CA LYS A 52 18.10 -2.86 -17.51
C LYS A 52 19.01 -3.25 -18.69
N ALA A 53 18.86 -4.47 -19.18
CA ALA A 53 19.70 -4.98 -20.28
C ALA A 53 19.38 -4.26 -21.60
N GLU A 54 18.12 -4.00 -21.92
CA GLU A 54 17.71 -3.37 -23.19
C GLU A 54 18.12 -1.87 -23.26
N TRP A 55 17.96 -1.14 -22.15
CA TRP A 55 18.20 0.31 -22.13
C TRP A 55 19.52 0.69 -21.44
N HIS A 56 20.34 -0.28 -21.03
CA HIS A 56 21.62 -0.07 -20.32
C HIS A 56 21.52 0.83 -19.09
N LEU A 57 20.42 0.65 -18.32
CA LEU A 57 20.15 1.46 -17.13
C LEU A 57 21.00 1.04 -15.93
N ASN A 58 21.30 2.00 -15.06
CA ASN A 58 21.82 1.70 -13.72
C ASN A 58 20.67 1.36 -12.74
N ASP A 59 21.03 0.85 -11.56
CA ASP A 59 20.03 0.42 -10.57
C ASP A 59 19.33 1.63 -9.94
N GLU A 60 20.00 2.79 -9.82
CA GLU A 60 19.35 4.02 -9.36
C GLU A 60 18.22 4.44 -10.30
N GLN A 61 18.41 4.36 -11.62
CA GLN A 61 17.36 4.69 -12.60
C GLN A 61 16.17 3.74 -12.48
N LEU A 62 16.42 2.44 -12.33
CA LEU A 62 15.35 1.46 -12.07
C LEU A 62 14.61 1.76 -10.77
N GLY A 63 15.34 2.07 -9.71
CA GLY A 63 14.77 2.47 -8.43
C GLY A 63 13.87 3.71 -8.53
N ARG A 64 14.27 4.72 -9.32
CA ARG A 64 13.45 5.91 -9.61
C ARG A 64 12.14 5.55 -10.33
N LEU A 65 12.19 4.62 -11.29
CA LEU A 65 10.98 4.11 -11.93
C LEU A 65 10.04 3.45 -10.91
N GLY A 66 10.57 2.70 -9.94
CA GLY A 66 9.77 2.11 -8.85
C GLY A 66 9.16 3.16 -7.91
N SER A 67 9.89 4.24 -7.67
CA SER A 67 9.57 5.28 -6.68
C SER A 67 8.55 6.32 -7.14
N ILE A 68 8.46 6.57 -8.44
CA ILE A 68 7.66 7.69 -8.96
C ILE A 68 6.15 7.52 -8.70
N ILE A 69 5.62 6.29 -8.76
CA ILE A 69 4.20 6.03 -8.49
C ILE A 69 3.85 6.38 -7.05
N PRO A 70 4.49 5.80 -6.00
CA PRO A 70 4.16 6.16 -4.62
C PRO A 70 4.43 7.64 -4.32
N LEU A 71 5.41 8.27 -4.98
CA LEU A 71 5.63 9.71 -4.85
C LEU A 71 4.42 10.50 -5.35
N MET A 72 3.91 10.20 -6.55
CA MET A 72 2.72 10.84 -7.10
C MET A 72 1.48 10.57 -6.25
N VAL A 73 1.30 9.33 -5.80
CA VAL A 73 0.21 8.96 -4.88
C VAL A 73 0.29 9.79 -3.59
N GLY A 74 1.46 9.87 -2.96
CA GLY A 74 1.64 10.66 -1.73
C GLY A 74 1.28 12.13 -1.91
N LEU A 75 1.77 12.75 -2.98
CA LEU A 75 1.54 14.18 -3.26
C LEU A 75 0.09 14.49 -3.65
N LEU A 76 -0.57 13.58 -4.39
CA LEU A 76 -1.84 13.87 -5.05
C LEU A 76 -3.06 13.25 -4.38
N THR A 77 -2.89 12.34 -3.40
CA THR A 77 -4.04 11.70 -2.71
C THR A 77 -5.02 12.72 -2.17
N PHE A 78 -4.54 13.74 -1.46
CA PHE A 78 -5.41 14.74 -0.85
C PHE A 78 -6.13 15.61 -1.90
N PRO A 79 -5.44 16.28 -2.85
CA PRO A 79 -6.12 17.13 -3.84
C PRO A 79 -7.06 16.34 -4.76
N LEU A 80 -6.69 15.12 -5.17
CA LEU A 80 -7.53 14.31 -6.04
C LEU A 80 -8.75 13.71 -5.33
N SER A 81 -8.68 13.44 -4.02
CA SER A 81 -9.86 13.05 -3.25
C SER A 81 -10.92 14.15 -3.26
N LEU A 82 -10.52 15.41 -3.09
CA LEU A 82 -11.44 16.56 -3.14
C LEU A 82 -12.08 16.72 -4.53
N VAL A 83 -11.31 16.48 -5.58
CA VAL A 83 -11.80 16.48 -6.96
C VAL A 83 -12.81 15.35 -7.17
N ALA A 84 -12.50 14.13 -6.69
CA ALA A 84 -13.39 12.98 -6.80
C ALA A 84 -14.74 13.20 -6.11
N ASP A 85 -14.76 13.86 -4.96
CA ASP A 85 -16.00 14.19 -4.24
C ASP A 85 -16.90 15.15 -5.03
N ARG A 86 -16.34 16.04 -5.85
CA ARG A 86 -17.09 16.98 -6.70
C ARG A 86 -17.68 16.33 -7.95
N PHE A 87 -16.95 15.41 -8.58
CA PHE A 87 -17.37 14.77 -9.85
C PHE A 87 -18.28 13.56 -9.67
N GLY A 88 -18.43 13.06 -8.44
CA GLY A 88 -19.15 11.83 -8.12
C GLY A 88 -18.24 10.61 -8.15
N ARG A 89 -18.55 9.63 -7.28
CA ARG A 89 -17.69 8.47 -7.00
C ARG A 89 -17.54 7.53 -8.20
N VAL A 90 -18.65 7.28 -8.93
CA VAL A 90 -18.61 6.38 -10.10
C VAL A 90 -17.74 6.97 -11.20
N ARG A 91 -17.95 8.24 -11.54
CA ARG A 91 -17.17 8.93 -12.58
C ARG A 91 -15.71 9.03 -12.20
N ALA A 92 -15.42 9.32 -10.93
CA ALA A 92 -14.06 9.39 -10.41
C ALA A 92 -13.35 8.04 -10.52
N ILE A 93 -13.96 6.92 -10.09
CA ILE A 93 -13.38 5.57 -10.22
C ILE A 93 -13.12 5.23 -11.68
N VAL A 94 -14.08 5.47 -12.58
CA VAL A 94 -13.92 5.20 -14.02
C VAL A 94 -12.77 6.02 -14.60
N GLY A 95 -12.74 7.32 -14.33
CA GLY A 95 -11.68 8.21 -14.84
C GLY A 95 -10.30 7.80 -14.33
N MET A 96 -10.18 7.49 -13.04
CA MET A 96 -8.95 6.98 -12.42
C MET A 96 -8.53 5.64 -13.04
N ALA A 97 -9.45 4.67 -13.16
CA ALA A 97 -9.16 3.35 -13.69
C ALA A 97 -8.72 3.39 -15.17
N VAL A 98 -9.38 4.19 -15.99
CA VAL A 98 -8.97 4.40 -17.38
C VAL A 98 -7.59 5.06 -17.44
N LEU A 99 -7.35 6.09 -16.62
CA LEU A 99 -6.09 6.82 -16.62
C LEU A 99 -4.91 5.91 -16.27
N TRP A 100 -4.95 5.15 -15.15
CA TRP A 100 -3.84 4.27 -14.81
C TRP A 100 -3.69 3.11 -15.79
N SER A 101 -4.79 2.57 -16.34
CA SER A 101 -4.72 1.49 -17.32
C SER A 101 -4.10 1.95 -18.63
N VAL A 102 -4.49 3.12 -19.14
CA VAL A 102 -3.84 3.73 -20.33
C VAL A 102 -2.38 4.04 -20.05
N ALA A 103 -2.06 4.59 -18.87
CA ALA A 103 -0.69 4.84 -18.47
C ALA A 103 0.14 3.54 -18.36
N THR A 104 -0.47 2.44 -17.89
CA THR A 104 0.17 1.11 -17.89
C THR A 104 0.44 0.61 -19.31
N LEU A 105 -0.49 0.82 -20.24
CA LEU A 105 -0.27 0.53 -21.67
C LEU A 105 0.91 1.36 -22.22
N LEU A 106 0.97 2.65 -21.88
CA LEU A 106 2.08 3.52 -22.29
C LEU A 106 3.42 3.04 -21.74
N CYS A 107 3.47 2.39 -20.55
CA CYS A 107 4.69 1.74 -20.07
C CYS A 107 5.14 0.60 -21.00
N GLY A 108 4.21 -0.24 -21.51
CA GLY A 108 4.52 -1.30 -22.47
C GLY A 108 4.99 -0.75 -23.83
N LEU A 109 4.49 0.42 -24.24
CA LEU A 109 4.83 1.09 -25.49
C LEU A 109 6.06 2.01 -25.39
N ALA A 110 6.61 2.21 -24.19
CA ALA A 110 7.74 3.10 -23.97
C ALA A 110 9.00 2.64 -24.74
N ARG A 111 9.69 3.60 -25.36
CA ARG A 111 10.89 3.38 -26.17
C ARG A 111 12.17 3.74 -25.45
N ASN A 112 12.06 4.46 -24.35
CA ASN A 112 13.17 4.94 -23.55
C ASN A 112 12.79 5.16 -22.09
N TYR A 113 13.80 5.42 -21.25
CA TYR A 113 13.65 5.65 -19.83
C TYR A 113 12.69 6.81 -19.49
N ASN A 114 12.76 7.93 -20.22
CA ASN A 114 11.97 9.13 -19.91
C ASN A 114 10.47 8.92 -20.20
N GLU A 115 10.15 8.23 -21.30
CA GLU A 115 8.77 7.86 -21.63
C GLU A 115 8.19 6.91 -20.57
N MET A 116 8.97 5.91 -20.14
CA MET A 116 8.58 5.01 -19.05
C MET A 116 8.37 5.77 -17.75
N LEU A 117 9.26 6.70 -17.38
CA LEU A 117 9.16 7.50 -16.16
C LEU A 117 7.89 8.37 -16.19
N ALA A 118 7.60 9.02 -17.32
CA ALA A 118 6.40 9.84 -17.49
C ALA A 118 5.11 8.98 -17.41
N ALA A 119 5.09 7.83 -18.08
CA ALA A 119 3.96 6.91 -18.01
C ALA A 119 3.72 6.40 -16.57
N ARG A 120 4.77 6.07 -15.84
CA ARG A 120 4.65 5.66 -14.43
C ARG A 120 4.20 6.80 -13.51
N ALA A 121 4.64 8.03 -13.74
CA ALA A 121 4.12 9.18 -13.02
C ALA A 121 2.60 9.33 -13.25
N LEU A 122 2.15 9.13 -14.50
CA LEU A 122 0.73 9.18 -14.85
C LEU A 122 -0.09 8.04 -14.21
N ILE A 123 0.49 6.83 -14.05
CA ILE A 123 -0.13 5.76 -13.23
C ILE A 123 -0.39 6.30 -11.83
N GLY A 124 0.62 6.88 -11.16
CA GLY A 124 0.48 7.41 -9.80
C GLY A 124 -0.58 8.52 -9.67
N VAL A 125 -0.76 9.34 -10.70
CA VAL A 125 -1.86 10.32 -10.76
C VAL A 125 -3.22 9.61 -10.80
N GLY A 126 -3.35 8.57 -11.64
CA GLY A 126 -4.60 7.80 -11.77
C GLY A 126 -5.00 7.05 -10.50
N GLU A 127 -4.02 6.59 -9.74
CA GLU A 127 -4.24 5.75 -8.56
C GLU A 127 -4.45 6.54 -7.25
N ALA A 128 -4.05 7.81 -7.21
CA ALA A 128 -3.86 8.57 -5.98
C ALA A 128 -5.09 8.64 -5.04
N ALA A 129 -6.30 8.69 -5.57
CA ALA A 129 -7.52 8.75 -4.76
C ALA A 129 -8.36 7.47 -4.78
N TYR A 130 -7.94 6.45 -5.55
CA TYR A 130 -8.75 5.25 -5.76
C TYR A 130 -9.07 4.50 -4.46
N GLY A 131 -8.09 4.32 -3.58
CA GLY A 131 -8.28 3.59 -2.33
C GLY A 131 -9.37 4.18 -1.44
N SER A 132 -9.41 5.51 -1.30
CA SER A 132 -10.41 6.22 -0.49
C SER A 132 -11.80 6.19 -1.13
N VAL A 133 -11.88 6.45 -2.44
CA VAL A 133 -13.16 6.49 -3.17
C VAL A 133 -13.77 5.10 -3.29
N GLY A 134 -12.97 4.07 -3.60
CA GLY A 134 -13.41 2.67 -3.68
C GLY A 134 -13.95 2.16 -2.34
N LEU A 135 -13.25 2.45 -1.25
CA LEU A 135 -13.71 2.10 0.10
C LEU A 135 -15.04 2.79 0.43
N ALA A 136 -15.18 4.08 0.08
CA ALA A 136 -16.41 4.83 0.32
C ALA A 136 -17.61 4.24 -0.45
N VAL A 137 -17.41 3.72 -1.65
CA VAL A 137 -18.45 3.00 -2.42
C VAL A 137 -18.84 1.70 -1.73
N ILE A 138 -17.87 0.90 -1.24
CA ILE A 138 -18.13 -0.35 -0.53
C ILE A 138 -18.95 -0.09 0.74
N ILE A 139 -18.53 0.88 1.57
CA ILE A 139 -19.24 1.24 2.80
C ILE A 139 -20.67 1.69 2.50
N GLY A 140 -20.90 2.42 1.39
CA GLY A 140 -22.22 2.87 0.98
C GLY A 140 -23.12 1.78 0.39
N ALA A 141 -22.54 0.72 -0.17
CA ALA A 141 -23.28 -0.36 -0.84
C ALA A 141 -23.72 -1.49 0.09
N PHE A 142 -23.18 -1.59 1.32
CA PHE A 142 -23.40 -2.73 2.21
C PHE A 142 -23.85 -2.32 3.61
N PRO A 143 -24.65 -3.18 4.30
CA PRO A 143 -25.09 -2.95 5.67
C PRO A 143 -23.93 -2.92 6.66
N ALA A 144 -24.10 -2.20 7.77
CA ALA A 144 -23.03 -1.95 8.76
C ALA A 144 -22.32 -3.22 9.24
N ARG A 145 -23.08 -4.31 9.44
CA ARG A 145 -22.54 -5.62 9.89
C ARG A 145 -21.48 -6.24 8.96
N MET A 146 -21.49 -5.88 7.67
CA MET A 146 -20.56 -6.43 6.67
C MET A 146 -19.38 -5.50 6.37
N ARG A 147 -19.44 -4.23 6.74
CA ARG A 147 -18.47 -3.21 6.36
C ARG A 147 -17.05 -3.57 6.80
N ALA A 148 -16.87 -4.06 8.02
CA ALA A 148 -15.54 -4.43 8.53
C ALA A 148 -14.89 -5.53 7.69
N VAL A 149 -15.62 -6.61 7.40
CA VAL A 149 -15.10 -7.73 6.59
C VAL A 149 -14.79 -7.29 5.16
N LEU A 150 -15.70 -6.52 4.53
CA LEU A 150 -15.51 -6.06 3.16
C LEU A 150 -14.36 -5.03 3.05
N THR A 151 -14.21 -4.16 4.04
CA THR A 151 -13.05 -3.26 4.12
C THR A 151 -11.76 -4.05 4.23
N ALA A 152 -11.69 -5.05 5.10
CA ALA A 152 -10.52 -5.91 5.25
C ALA A 152 -10.22 -6.68 3.95
N SER A 153 -11.24 -7.21 3.28
CA SER A 153 -11.10 -7.88 1.99
C SER A 153 -10.57 -6.93 0.91
N PHE A 154 -11.11 -5.71 0.84
CA PHE A 154 -10.63 -4.69 -0.10
C PHE A 154 -9.16 -4.32 0.15
N MET A 155 -8.78 -4.12 1.42
CA MET A 155 -7.38 -3.83 1.78
C MET A 155 -6.43 -5.00 1.44
N ALA A 156 -6.89 -6.25 1.52
CA ALA A 156 -6.12 -7.42 1.10
C ALA A 156 -5.91 -7.50 -0.42
N GLY A 157 -6.73 -6.80 -1.21
CA GLY A 157 -6.58 -6.71 -2.66
C GLY A 157 -5.24 -6.15 -3.11
N GLY A 158 -4.67 -5.19 -2.37
CA GLY A 158 -3.36 -4.61 -2.66
C GLY A 158 -2.21 -5.62 -2.62
N PRO A 159 -1.95 -6.26 -1.48
CA PRO A 159 -0.96 -7.34 -1.38
C PRO A 159 -1.19 -8.47 -2.38
N LEU A 160 -2.43 -8.92 -2.59
CA LEU A 160 -2.74 -9.96 -3.58
C LEU A 160 -2.43 -9.50 -5.01
N GLY A 161 -2.81 -8.28 -5.38
CA GLY A 161 -2.46 -7.68 -6.67
C GLY A 161 -0.94 -7.59 -6.87
N SER A 162 -0.18 -7.26 -5.82
CA SER A 162 1.28 -7.23 -5.85
C SER A 162 1.88 -8.61 -6.12
N VAL A 163 1.42 -9.63 -5.41
CA VAL A 163 1.86 -11.03 -5.61
C VAL A 163 1.58 -11.51 -7.03
N ILE A 164 0.37 -11.26 -7.52
CA ILE A 164 -0.04 -11.62 -8.89
C ILE A 164 0.79 -10.85 -9.92
N GLY A 165 0.95 -9.54 -9.75
CA GLY A 165 1.69 -8.67 -10.67
C GLY A 165 3.15 -9.07 -10.80
N VAL A 166 3.83 -9.37 -9.69
CA VAL A 166 5.23 -9.81 -9.69
C VAL A 166 5.37 -11.22 -10.30
N SER A 167 4.50 -12.16 -9.93
CA SER A 167 4.57 -13.54 -10.40
C SER A 167 4.25 -13.65 -11.90
N LEU A 168 3.10 -13.10 -12.33
CA LEU A 168 2.70 -13.16 -13.74
C LEU A 168 3.58 -12.28 -14.63
N GLY A 169 4.04 -11.13 -14.12
CA GLY A 169 4.90 -10.21 -14.85
C GLY A 169 6.17 -10.90 -15.34
N GLY A 170 6.88 -11.60 -14.47
CA GLY A 170 8.07 -12.38 -14.83
C GLY A 170 7.77 -13.51 -15.80
N THR A 171 6.70 -14.27 -15.57
CA THR A 171 6.32 -15.42 -16.39
C THR A 171 5.95 -15.00 -17.83
N ILE A 172 5.13 -13.96 -17.98
CA ILE A 172 4.72 -13.43 -19.29
C ILE A 172 5.94 -12.83 -20.02
N ALA A 173 6.80 -12.12 -19.27
CA ALA A 173 7.96 -11.44 -19.85
C ALA A 173 8.97 -12.42 -20.49
N VAL A 174 9.16 -13.59 -19.92
CA VAL A 174 10.04 -14.62 -20.48
C VAL A 174 9.49 -15.18 -21.80
N GLN A 175 8.16 -15.30 -21.93
CA GLN A 175 7.50 -15.88 -23.09
C GLN A 175 7.30 -14.88 -24.25
N SER A 176 6.97 -13.64 -23.92
CA SER A 176 6.46 -12.65 -24.88
C SER A 176 7.20 -11.31 -24.83
N GLY A 177 8.31 -11.24 -24.08
CA GLY A 177 9.04 -9.98 -23.87
C GLY A 177 8.47 -9.13 -22.73
N TRP A 178 9.29 -8.24 -22.17
CA TRP A 178 8.96 -7.46 -20.98
C TRP A 178 7.84 -6.43 -21.17
N ARG A 179 7.46 -6.11 -22.40
CA ARG A 179 6.36 -5.20 -22.75
C ARG A 179 4.99 -5.85 -22.57
N ALA A 180 4.87 -7.13 -22.93
CA ALA A 180 3.61 -7.86 -22.92
C ALA A 180 2.88 -7.89 -21.56
N PRO A 181 3.53 -8.03 -20.39
CA PRO A 181 2.85 -7.95 -19.11
C PRO A 181 2.12 -6.61 -18.89
N PHE A 182 2.70 -5.48 -19.32
CA PHE A 182 2.06 -4.16 -19.21
C PHE A 182 0.82 -4.06 -20.09
N GLU A 183 0.88 -4.56 -21.33
CA GLU A 183 -0.24 -4.56 -22.27
C GLU A 183 -1.40 -5.42 -21.77
N ILE A 184 -1.11 -6.61 -21.24
CA ILE A 184 -2.13 -7.52 -20.68
C ILE A 184 -2.80 -6.92 -19.45
N ILE A 185 -2.01 -6.37 -18.51
CA ILE A 185 -2.56 -5.75 -17.29
C ILE A 185 -3.36 -4.50 -17.64
N ALA A 186 -2.91 -3.69 -18.59
CA ALA A 186 -3.64 -2.54 -19.09
C ALA A 186 -5.00 -2.94 -19.70
N GLY A 187 -5.01 -3.97 -20.55
CA GLY A 187 -6.23 -4.51 -21.13
C GLY A 187 -7.23 -5.00 -20.06
N PHE A 188 -6.72 -5.73 -19.07
CA PHE A 188 -7.52 -6.16 -17.93
C PHE A 188 -8.14 -4.98 -17.16
N GLY A 189 -7.35 -3.94 -16.85
CA GLY A 189 -7.83 -2.74 -16.17
C GLY A 189 -8.85 -1.96 -16.99
N ILE A 190 -8.64 -1.80 -18.31
CA ILE A 190 -9.59 -1.13 -19.21
C ILE A 190 -10.93 -1.89 -19.24
N ILE A 191 -10.90 -3.21 -19.38
CA ILE A 191 -12.11 -4.04 -19.39
C ILE A 191 -12.90 -3.86 -18.08
N LEU A 192 -12.22 -3.91 -16.95
CA LEU A 192 -12.86 -3.71 -15.65
C LEU A 192 -13.43 -2.28 -15.50
N ALA A 193 -12.71 -1.26 -15.96
CA ALA A 193 -13.18 0.13 -15.93
C ALA A 193 -14.44 0.31 -16.78
N LEU A 194 -14.50 -0.28 -17.99
CA LEU A 194 -15.66 -0.23 -18.86
C LEU A 194 -16.87 -1.00 -18.28
N LEU A 195 -16.63 -2.19 -17.70
CA LEU A 195 -17.67 -2.95 -17.01
C LEU A 195 -18.21 -2.17 -15.78
N PHE A 196 -17.32 -1.55 -15.01
CA PHE A 196 -17.73 -0.72 -13.89
C PHE A 196 -18.55 0.49 -14.38
N ALA A 197 -18.13 1.16 -15.44
CA ALA A 197 -18.87 2.28 -16.05
C ALA A 197 -20.27 1.88 -16.54
N ALA A 198 -20.40 0.68 -17.13
CA ALA A 198 -21.67 0.18 -17.64
C ALA A 198 -22.66 -0.21 -16.53
N ILE A 199 -22.15 -0.75 -15.42
CA ILE A 199 -22.99 -1.36 -14.35
C ILE A 199 -23.21 -0.40 -13.19
N ALA A 200 -22.18 0.37 -12.78
CA ALA A 200 -22.26 1.24 -11.61
C ALA A 200 -23.11 2.49 -11.88
N ARG A 201 -24.00 2.79 -10.92
CA ARG A 201 -24.89 3.96 -11.02
C ARG A 201 -24.81 4.78 -9.74
N GLU A 202 -24.47 6.06 -9.87
CA GLU A 202 -24.31 7.00 -8.75
C GLU A 202 -25.56 7.02 -7.84
N ARG A 203 -26.76 7.03 -8.44
CA ARG A 203 -28.02 7.08 -7.70
C ARG A 203 -28.30 5.88 -6.78
N ARG A 204 -27.58 4.76 -6.97
CA ARG A 204 -27.71 3.54 -6.14
C ARG A 204 -26.66 3.47 -5.05
N LEU A 205 -25.74 4.41 -5.00
CA LEU A 205 -24.71 4.51 -3.98
C LEU A 205 -25.13 5.59 -2.98
N ALA A 206 -24.83 5.37 -1.69
CA ALA A 206 -25.15 6.35 -0.67
C ALA A 206 -24.44 7.70 -0.97
N PRO A 207 -25.08 8.84 -0.69
CA PRO A 207 -24.46 10.15 -0.86
C PRO A 207 -23.17 10.23 -0.04
N PRO A 208 -22.21 11.09 -0.43
CA PRO A 208 -21.00 11.32 0.33
C PRO A 208 -21.39 11.71 1.76
N MET A 209 -20.82 11.04 2.75
CA MET A 209 -20.85 11.60 4.09
C MET A 209 -20.01 12.88 3.99
N ALA A 210 -20.65 14.03 4.24
CA ALA A 210 -19.95 15.30 4.30
C ALA A 210 -18.97 15.24 5.48
N HIS A 211 -17.74 14.84 5.18
CA HIS A 211 -16.64 15.02 6.11
C HIS A 211 -16.05 16.39 5.75
N GLU A 212 -16.28 17.37 6.60
CA GLU A 212 -15.44 18.56 6.58
C GLU A 212 -14.00 18.08 6.83
N ALA A 213 -13.21 18.09 5.77
CA ALA A 213 -11.79 17.71 5.87
C ALA A 213 -11.12 18.77 6.75
N ALA A 214 -10.81 18.39 7.96
CA ALA A 214 -10.03 19.27 8.84
C ALA A 214 -8.64 19.48 8.24
N PRO A 215 -8.03 20.67 8.38
CA PRO A 215 -6.72 20.94 7.84
C PRO A 215 -5.68 19.97 8.46
N ILE A 216 -4.73 19.48 7.66
CA ILE A 216 -3.66 18.56 8.11
C ILE A 216 -2.93 19.09 9.35
N ARG A 217 -2.82 20.42 9.45
CA ARG A 217 -2.20 21.08 10.60
C ARG A 217 -2.83 20.66 11.93
N SER A 218 -4.13 20.36 11.99
CA SER A 218 -4.83 19.97 13.22
C SER A 218 -4.36 18.62 13.78
N VAL A 219 -3.92 17.68 12.92
CA VAL A 219 -3.40 16.38 13.34
C VAL A 219 -1.87 16.37 13.53
N LEU A 220 -1.18 17.44 13.15
CA LEU A 220 0.26 17.61 13.36
C LEU A 220 0.60 18.37 14.66
N THR A 221 -0.37 18.81 15.43
CA THR A 221 -0.15 19.49 16.72
C THR A 221 0.44 18.54 17.76
N SER A 222 -0.04 17.30 17.83
CA SER A 222 0.48 16.28 18.74
C SER A 222 1.90 15.83 18.35
N SER A 223 2.84 16.01 19.27
CA SER A 223 4.22 15.54 19.09
C SER A 223 4.30 14.01 18.95
N ALA A 224 3.47 13.27 19.69
CA ALA A 224 3.41 11.82 19.61
C ALA A 224 2.95 11.34 18.22
N LEU A 225 1.89 11.95 17.65
CA LEU A 225 1.40 11.61 16.31
C LEU A 225 2.45 11.87 15.23
N ARG A 226 3.20 12.97 15.31
CA ARG A 226 4.28 13.27 14.35
C ARG A 226 5.32 12.14 14.31
N TRP A 227 5.74 11.63 15.46
CA TRP A 227 6.67 10.52 15.55
C TRP A 227 6.07 9.21 15.04
N ILE A 228 4.77 8.97 15.27
CA ILE A 228 4.07 7.79 14.73
C ILE A 228 4.00 7.85 13.20
N TYR A 229 3.68 9.00 12.61
CA TYR A 229 3.65 9.18 11.16
C TYR A 229 5.02 8.93 10.53
N LEU A 230 6.08 9.52 11.09
CA LEU A 230 7.44 9.31 10.61
C LEU A 230 7.86 7.85 10.76
N GLY A 231 7.61 7.23 11.91
CA GLY A 231 7.91 5.82 12.16
C GLY A 231 7.16 4.88 11.20
N SER A 232 5.90 5.17 10.90
CA SER A 232 5.11 4.42 9.90
C SER A 232 5.74 4.50 8.51
N GLY A 233 6.12 5.70 8.06
CA GLY A 233 6.81 5.89 6.79
C GLY A 233 8.12 5.11 6.73
N LEU A 234 8.99 5.27 7.72
CA LEU A 234 10.29 4.58 7.78
C LEU A 234 10.15 3.05 7.81
N GLN A 235 9.08 2.52 8.42
CA GLN A 235 8.79 1.09 8.38
C GLN A 235 8.41 0.62 6.97
N LEU A 236 7.63 1.41 6.23
CA LEU A 236 7.26 1.06 4.85
C LEU A 236 8.38 1.28 3.85
N PHE A 237 9.47 1.94 4.22
CA PHE A 237 10.65 2.09 3.39
C PHE A 237 11.23 0.73 2.97
N ILE A 238 11.46 -0.17 3.95
CA ILE A 238 11.95 -1.51 3.62
C ILE A 238 10.93 -2.32 2.82
N SER A 239 9.64 -2.18 3.11
CA SER A 239 8.59 -2.86 2.34
C SER A 239 8.60 -2.44 0.87
N GLY A 240 8.75 -1.14 0.60
CA GLY A 240 8.89 -0.61 -0.77
C GLY A 240 10.15 -1.12 -1.47
N ALA A 241 11.29 -1.13 -0.79
CA ALA A 241 12.54 -1.66 -1.32
C ALA A 241 12.42 -3.16 -1.64
N LEU A 242 11.88 -3.97 -0.73
CA LEU A 242 11.68 -5.40 -0.95
C LEU A 242 10.75 -5.67 -2.14
N THR A 243 9.61 -5.01 -2.20
CA THR A 243 8.64 -5.24 -3.27
C THR A 243 9.22 -4.93 -4.66
N ALA A 244 10.06 -3.89 -4.77
CA ALA A 244 10.69 -3.50 -6.03
C ALA A 244 11.88 -4.40 -6.40
N TRP A 245 12.69 -4.80 -5.42
CA TRP A 245 14.00 -5.37 -5.68
C TRP A 245 14.12 -6.88 -5.43
N LEU A 246 13.19 -7.53 -4.71
CA LEU A 246 13.27 -8.97 -4.47
C LEU A 246 13.39 -9.80 -5.76
N PRO A 247 12.63 -9.53 -6.86
CA PRO A 247 12.82 -10.28 -8.09
C PRO A 247 14.23 -10.16 -8.65
N SER A 248 14.78 -8.93 -8.67
CA SER A 248 16.16 -8.70 -9.13
C SER A 248 17.20 -9.30 -8.19
N TRP A 249 16.94 -9.32 -6.88
CA TRP A 249 17.81 -9.97 -5.91
C TRP A 249 17.86 -11.49 -6.12
N PHE A 250 16.70 -12.14 -6.28
CA PHE A 250 16.66 -13.57 -6.63
C PHE A 250 17.35 -13.89 -7.96
N ASN A 251 17.15 -13.03 -8.96
CA ASN A 251 17.81 -13.20 -10.26
C ASN A 251 19.34 -13.10 -10.16
N ARG A 252 19.88 -12.10 -9.40
CA ARG A 252 21.31 -11.82 -9.35
C ARG A 252 22.07 -12.66 -8.31
N VAL A 253 21.46 -12.96 -7.16
CA VAL A 253 22.13 -13.63 -6.03
C VAL A 253 21.89 -15.12 -6.05
N HIS A 254 20.67 -15.56 -6.43
CA HIS A 254 20.33 -16.98 -6.58
C HIS A 254 20.37 -17.48 -8.03
N GLU A 255 20.76 -16.61 -8.97
CA GLU A 255 20.88 -16.91 -10.39
C GLU A 255 19.61 -17.53 -11.03
N LEU A 256 18.44 -17.19 -10.47
CA LEU A 256 17.16 -17.64 -10.96
C LEU A 256 16.78 -16.94 -12.27
N GLN A 257 16.16 -17.64 -13.18
CA GLN A 257 15.52 -17.03 -14.35
C GLN A 257 14.43 -16.05 -13.92
N VAL A 258 14.12 -15.06 -14.75
CA VAL A 258 13.23 -13.94 -14.44
C VAL A 258 11.85 -14.40 -13.95
N ASP A 259 11.28 -15.46 -14.56
CA ASP A 259 10.01 -16.05 -14.15
C ASP A 259 10.09 -16.68 -12.75
N LYS A 260 11.13 -17.47 -12.49
CA LYS A 260 11.36 -18.13 -11.19
C LYS A 260 11.71 -17.10 -10.09
N ALA A 261 12.48 -16.10 -10.43
CA ALA A 261 12.81 -14.99 -9.54
C ALA A 261 11.54 -14.20 -9.12
N GLY A 262 10.66 -13.92 -10.07
CA GLY A 262 9.35 -13.30 -9.80
C GLY A 262 8.46 -14.17 -8.91
N GLN A 263 8.38 -15.49 -9.18
CA GLN A 263 7.61 -16.42 -8.35
C GLN A 263 8.17 -16.53 -6.93
N ALA A 264 9.49 -16.63 -6.77
CA ALA A 264 10.14 -16.67 -5.46
C ALA A 264 9.91 -15.37 -4.66
N ALA A 265 10.03 -14.21 -5.31
CA ALA A 265 9.71 -12.93 -4.71
C ALA A 265 8.23 -12.86 -4.27
N ALA A 266 7.31 -13.34 -5.10
CA ALA A 266 5.87 -13.39 -4.78
C ALA A 266 5.58 -14.20 -3.52
N VAL A 267 6.32 -15.31 -3.27
CA VAL A 267 6.20 -16.07 -2.01
C VAL A 267 6.59 -15.22 -0.80
N ILE A 268 7.70 -14.49 -0.86
CA ILE A 268 8.13 -13.59 0.24
C ILE A 268 7.11 -12.47 0.46
N LEU A 269 6.56 -11.88 -0.61
CA LEU A 269 5.50 -10.87 -0.52
C LEU A 269 4.21 -11.42 0.08
N LEU A 270 3.86 -12.68 -0.20
CA LEU A 270 2.73 -13.35 0.43
C LEU A 270 2.98 -13.55 1.94
N VAL A 271 4.17 -14.00 2.32
CA VAL A 271 4.58 -14.12 3.73
C VAL A 271 4.51 -12.76 4.43
N GLN A 272 4.94 -11.70 3.78
CA GLN A 272 4.81 -10.32 4.27
C GLN A 272 3.34 -9.92 4.48
N ALA A 273 2.46 -10.22 3.52
CA ALA A 273 1.02 -9.96 3.66
C ALA A 273 0.37 -10.72 4.82
N LEU A 274 0.77 -11.98 5.05
CA LEU A 274 0.34 -12.77 6.20
C LEU A 274 0.82 -12.13 7.52
N GLY A 275 2.05 -11.63 7.56
CA GLY A 275 2.61 -10.89 8.69
C GLY A 275 1.78 -9.66 9.07
N MET A 276 1.35 -8.89 8.06
CA MET A 276 0.48 -7.72 8.26
C MET A 276 -0.83 -8.10 8.97
N VAL A 277 -1.48 -9.18 8.54
CA VAL A 277 -2.76 -9.64 9.11
C VAL A 277 -2.57 -10.22 10.51
N LEU A 278 -1.64 -11.14 10.69
CA LEU A 278 -1.46 -11.87 11.96
C LEU A 278 -0.91 -10.97 13.07
N CYS A 279 0.06 -10.11 12.77
CA CYS A 279 0.57 -9.15 13.74
C CYS A 279 -0.46 -8.03 14.02
N GLY A 280 -1.32 -7.68 13.07
CA GLY A 280 -2.46 -6.79 13.30
C GLY A 280 -3.43 -7.37 14.31
N GLN A 281 -3.84 -8.63 14.15
CA GLN A 281 -4.70 -9.34 15.13
C GLN A 281 -4.04 -9.45 16.52
N LEU A 282 -2.72 -9.71 16.55
CA LEU A 282 -1.97 -9.72 17.81
C LEU A 282 -1.99 -8.34 18.49
N SER A 283 -1.79 -7.28 17.71
CA SER A 283 -1.87 -5.89 18.21
C SER A 283 -3.23 -5.58 18.82
N ASP A 284 -4.31 -6.00 18.20
CA ASP A 284 -5.66 -5.77 18.70
C ASP A 284 -5.89 -6.51 20.03
N ARG A 285 -5.49 -7.77 20.12
CA ARG A 285 -5.58 -8.57 21.36
C ARG A 285 -4.76 -7.99 22.50
N LEU A 286 -3.54 -7.54 22.23
CA LEU A 286 -2.67 -6.94 23.25
C LEU A 286 -3.18 -5.56 23.69
N GLY A 287 -3.72 -4.79 22.75
CA GLY A 287 -4.25 -3.46 23.02
C GLY A 287 -5.51 -3.44 23.90
N LEU A 288 -6.22 -4.58 24.02
CA LEU A 288 -7.33 -4.74 24.98
C LEU A 288 -6.87 -4.74 26.45
N ARG A 289 -5.60 -5.08 26.72
CA ARG A 289 -5.04 -5.12 28.07
C ARG A 289 -4.49 -3.77 28.52
N ASP A 290 -3.71 -3.13 27.65
CA ASP A 290 -3.11 -1.80 27.86
C ASP A 290 -2.65 -1.21 26.53
N GLY A 291 -3.01 0.04 26.23
CA GLY A 291 -2.61 0.74 25.01
C GLY A 291 -1.09 0.86 24.82
N GLY A 292 -0.32 0.86 25.92
CA GLY A 292 1.15 0.88 25.90
C GLY A 292 1.79 -0.35 25.24
N HIS A 293 1.11 -1.50 25.26
CA HIS A 293 1.60 -2.73 24.63
C HIS A 293 1.72 -2.62 23.10
N ARG A 294 0.91 -1.77 22.46
CA ARG A 294 0.99 -1.53 21.00
C ARG A 294 2.32 -0.88 20.60
N PHE A 295 2.81 0.06 21.40
CA PHE A 295 4.14 0.65 21.17
C PHE A 295 5.24 -0.40 21.35
N THR A 296 5.16 -1.20 22.43
CA THR A 296 6.14 -2.27 22.68
C THR A 296 6.17 -3.29 21.55
N LEU A 297 4.99 -3.67 21.03
CA LEU A 297 4.88 -4.57 19.88
C LEU A 297 5.50 -3.94 18.61
N ALA A 298 5.15 -2.69 18.28
CA ALA A 298 5.68 -2.01 17.09
C ALA A 298 7.22 -1.87 17.14
N ILE A 299 7.77 -1.53 18.31
CA ILE A 299 9.22 -1.45 18.55
C ILE A 299 9.86 -2.82 18.38
N GLY A 300 9.32 -3.86 19.03
CA GLY A 300 9.83 -5.23 18.95
C GLY A 300 9.83 -5.77 17.51
N LEU A 301 8.72 -5.60 16.79
CA LEU A 301 8.62 -5.98 15.38
C LEU A 301 9.64 -5.22 14.50
N GLY A 302 9.82 -3.92 14.74
CA GLY A 302 10.80 -3.11 13.99
C GLY A 302 12.24 -3.58 14.24
N VAL A 303 12.65 -3.76 15.48
CA VAL A 303 14.01 -4.21 15.81
C VAL A 303 14.27 -5.61 15.29
N THR A 304 13.38 -6.56 15.53
CA THR A 304 13.56 -7.95 15.12
C THR A 304 13.57 -8.09 13.59
N SER A 305 12.68 -7.36 12.87
CA SER A 305 12.67 -7.38 11.41
C SER A 305 13.95 -6.81 10.81
N ALA A 306 14.48 -5.73 11.37
CA ALA A 306 15.74 -5.14 10.92
C ALA A 306 16.93 -6.09 11.08
N LEU A 307 17.03 -6.77 12.23
CA LEU A 307 18.09 -7.74 12.48
C LEU A 307 17.99 -8.95 11.54
N LEU A 308 16.81 -9.53 11.39
CA LEU A 308 16.61 -10.69 10.51
C LEU A 308 16.87 -10.34 9.04
N LEU A 309 16.33 -9.24 8.54
CA LEU A 309 16.56 -8.83 7.17
C LEU A 309 18.02 -8.44 6.93
N GLY A 310 18.61 -7.65 7.84
CA GLY A 310 20.01 -7.24 7.73
C GLY A 310 20.96 -8.44 7.67
N ILE A 311 20.81 -9.40 8.58
CA ILE A 311 21.59 -10.64 8.59
C ILE A 311 21.27 -11.47 7.35
N GLY A 312 19.98 -11.68 7.04
CA GLY A 312 19.54 -12.52 5.93
C GLY A 312 20.11 -12.09 4.58
N PHE A 313 20.16 -10.79 4.26
CA PHE A 313 20.73 -10.30 3.01
C PHE A 313 22.26 -10.38 2.93
N LEU A 314 22.95 -10.54 4.06
CA LEU A 314 24.41 -10.75 4.12
C LEU A 314 24.82 -12.24 4.17
N MET A 315 23.87 -13.14 4.39
CA MET A 315 24.15 -14.58 4.38
C MET A 315 24.43 -15.10 2.96
N PRO A 316 25.22 -16.19 2.83
CA PRO A 316 25.36 -16.89 1.55
C PRO A 316 24.04 -17.52 1.12
N PRO A 317 23.83 -17.69 -0.21
CA PRO A 317 22.63 -18.30 -0.76
C PRO A 317 22.36 -19.69 -0.13
N SER A 318 21.23 -19.82 0.55
CA SER A 318 20.82 -21.04 1.24
C SER A 318 19.33 -21.02 1.58
N VAL A 319 18.76 -22.17 1.91
CA VAL A 319 17.37 -22.25 2.41
C VAL A 319 17.21 -21.49 3.72
N LEU A 320 18.23 -21.55 4.60
CA LEU A 320 18.23 -20.82 5.87
C LEU A 320 18.17 -19.30 5.63
N GLN A 321 18.92 -18.78 4.65
CA GLN A 321 18.85 -17.37 4.27
C GLN A 321 17.42 -16.97 3.90
N LEU A 322 16.73 -17.79 3.08
CA LEU A 322 15.35 -17.52 2.65
C LEU A 322 14.38 -17.55 3.83
N MET A 323 14.55 -18.47 4.77
CA MET A 323 13.75 -18.53 5.98
C MET A 323 13.94 -17.27 6.86
N VAL A 324 15.18 -16.83 7.03
CA VAL A 324 15.51 -15.63 7.82
C VAL A 324 14.94 -14.37 7.16
N ILE A 325 15.09 -14.23 5.84
CA ILE A 325 14.49 -13.10 5.08
C ILE A 325 12.97 -13.17 5.14
N GLY A 326 12.36 -14.35 4.98
CA GLY A 326 10.92 -14.54 5.08
C GLY A 326 10.38 -14.14 6.45
N ALA A 327 11.03 -14.57 7.54
CA ALA A 327 10.67 -14.18 8.90
C ALA A 327 10.84 -12.66 9.11
N GLY A 328 11.92 -12.07 8.63
CA GLY A 328 12.14 -10.63 8.69
C GLY A 328 11.07 -9.84 7.91
N ALA A 329 10.70 -10.27 6.70
CA ALA A 329 9.65 -9.67 5.88
C ALA A 329 8.26 -9.78 6.53
N PHE A 330 7.95 -10.93 7.13
CA PHE A 330 6.74 -11.16 7.92
C PHE A 330 6.60 -10.12 9.04
N LEU A 331 7.64 -9.91 9.83
CA LEU A 331 7.64 -8.97 10.93
C LEU A 331 7.65 -7.51 10.47
N ALA A 332 8.33 -7.21 9.35
CA ALA A 332 8.39 -5.87 8.79
C ALA A 332 7.00 -5.32 8.46
N ALA A 333 6.11 -6.12 7.87
CA ALA A 333 4.75 -5.70 7.57
C ALA A 333 3.84 -5.62 8.80
N GLY A 334 4.24 -6.28 9.89
CA GLY A 334 3.44 -6.42 11.11
C GLY A 334 3.17 -5.13 11.87
N THR A 335 3.93 -4.06 11.62
CA THR A 335 3.75 -2.76 12.30
C THR A 335 2.55 -1.96 11.81
N THR A 336 1.98 -2.29 10.65
CA THR A 336 0.85 -1.57 10.05
C THR A 336 -0.38 -1.56 10.96
N GLY A 337 -0.72 -2.71 11.58
CA GLY A 337 -1.82 -2.84 12.53
C GLY A 337 -1.66 -1.98 13.79
N PRO A 338 -0.55 -2.12 14.54
CA PRO A 338 -0.25 -1.26 15.69
C PRO A 338 -0.32 0.23 15.38
N VAL A 339 0.26 0.68 14.26
CA VAL A 339 0.24 2.09 13.85
C VAL A 339 -1.17 2.58 13.62
N GLY A 340 -1.98 1.86 12.84
CA GLY A 340 -3.38 2.23 12.59
C GLY A 340 -4.18 2.37 13.89
N SER A 341 -4.00 1.42 14.80
CA SER A 341 -4.66 1.43 16.10
C SER A 341 -4.19 2.58 17.01
N LEU A 342 -2.90 2.91 17.02
CA LEU A 342 -2.36 4.04 17.79
C LEU A 342 -2.87 5.38 17.24
N VAL A 343 -2.89 5.55 15.91
CA VAL A 343 -3.44 6.77 15.29
C VAL A 343 -4.91 6.93 15.63
N ALA A 344 -5.70 5.85 15.57
CA ALA A 344 -7.11 5.89 15.91
C ALA A 344 -7.37 6.25 17.39
N GLN A 345 -6.52 5.76 18.31
CA GLN A 345 -6.64 6.06 19.75
C GLN A 345 -6.24 7.48 20.11
N LEU A 346 -5.22 8.03 19.47
CA LEU A 346 -4.65 9.34 19.78
C LEU A 346 -5.28 10.48 18.98
N THR A 347 -6.28 10.19 18.17
CA THR A 347 -6.92 11.20 17.31
C THR A 347 -8.40 11.31 17.64
N HIS A 348 -8.88 12.56 17.82
CA HIS A 348 -10.31 12.79 18.02
C HIS A 348 -11.13 12.24 16.84
N PRO A 349 -12.31 11.62 17.07
CA PRO A 349 -13.13 11.00 16.03
C PRO A 349 -13.39 11.88 14.81
N ALA A 350 -13.57 13.19 14.99
CA ALA A 350 -13.79 14.16 13.91
C ALA A 350 -12.55 14.34 13.00
N LEU A 351 -11.35 14.01 13.46
CA LEU A 351 -10.07 14.17 12.75
C LEU A 351 -9.52 12.86 12.17
N LEU A 352 -10.17 11.72 12.41
CA LEU A 352 -9.66 10.40 12.02
C LEU A 352 -9.36 10.29 10.52
N ALA A 353 -10.25 10.80 9.67
CA ALA A 353 -10.04 10.76 8.22
C ALA A 353 -8.78 11.54 7.81
N THR A 354 -8.58 12.73 8.38
CA THR A 354 -7.38 13.55 8.14
C THR A 354 -6.12 12.88 8.69
N ALA A 355 -6.20 12.24 9.85
CA ALA A 355 -5.08 11.51 10.46
C ALA A 355 -4.64 10.33 9.58
N PHE A 356 -5.57 9.51 9.09
CA PHE A 356 -5.24 8.40 8.17
C PHE A 356 -4.74 8.87 6.81
N ALA A 357 -5.27 9.99 6.29
CA ALA A 357 -4.71 10.62 5.09
C ALA A 357 -3.25 11.07 5.32
N THR A 358 -2.95 11.60 6.52
CA THR A 358 -1.58 11.99 6.91
C THR A 358 -0.67 10.77 7.05
N VAL A 359 -1.15 9.64 7.60
CA VAL A 359 -0.41 8.36 7.59
C VAL A 359 -0.08 7.95 6.17
N THR A 360 -1.07 7.99 5.27
CA THR A 360 -0.87 7.61 3.86
C THR A 360 0.17 8.51 3.19
N LEU A 361 0.10 9.82 3.42
CA LEU A 361 1.11 10.77 2.93
C LEU A 361 2.50 10.42 3.45
N ALA A 362 2.64 10.24 4.77
CA ALA A 362 3.92 9.89 5.41
C ALA A 362 4.47 8.55 4.88
N ASN A 363 3.62 7.55 4.74
CA ASN A 363 3.97 6.24 4.21
C ASN A 363 4.52 6.28 2.78
N ASN A 364 3.94 7.14 1.94
CA ASN A 364 4.42 7.31 0.57
C ASN A 364 5.70 8.16 0.52
N ILE A 365 5.75 9.32 1.20
CA ILE A 365 6.86 10.27 1.11
C ILE A 365 8.12 9.77 1.84
N PHE A 366 7.99 9.17 3.03
CA PHE A 366 9.13 8.70 3.83
C PHE A 366 9.43 7.20 3.67
N GLY A 367 8.53 6.45 3.02
CA GLY A 367 8.63 5.01 2.88
C GLY A 367 8.69 4.52 1.44
N LEU A 368 7.52 4.33 0.85
CA LEU A 368 7.37 3.65 -0.43
C LEU A 368 8.06 4.36 -1.61
N ALA A 369 8.17 5.69 -1.58
CA ALA A 369 8.86 6.43 -2.64
C ALA A 369 10.40 6.37 -2.47
N PRO A 370 11.02 6.71 -1.33
CA PRO A 370 12.47 6.67 -1.20
C PRO A 370 13.06 5.25 -1.15
N GLY A 371 12.29 4.24 -0.71
CA GLY A 371 12.76 2.86 -0.55
C GLY A 371 13.38 2.26 -1.82
N PRO A 372 12.63 2.13 -2.92
CA PRO A 372 13.16 1.59 -4.17
C PRO A 372 14.31 2.40 -4.75
N TRP A 373 14.23 3.73 -4.71
CA TRP A 373 15.27 4.61 -5.23
C TRP A 373 16.59 4.47 -4.47
N LEU A 374 16.54 4.56 -3.14
CA LEU A 374 17.76 4.48 -2.33
C LEU A 374 18.38 3.08 -2.40
N ALA A 375 17.56 2.02 -2.41
CA ALA A 375 18.05 0.67 -2.62
C ALA A 375 18.77 0.52 -3.95
N GLY A 376 18.24 1.09 -5.04
CA GLY A 376 18.88 1.09 -6.35
C GLY A 376 20.22 1.84 -6.34
N ARG A 377 20.27 3.03 -5.76
CA ARG A 377 21.50 3.81 -5.63
C ARG A 377 22.58 3.08 -4.81
N LEU A 378 22.21 2.45 -3.71
CA LEU A 378 23.11 1.64 -2.91
C LEU A 378 23.57 0.38 -3.66
N ALA A 379 22.70 -0.21 -4.50
CA ALA A 379 23.04 -1.37 -5.31
C ALA A 379 24.10 -1.06 -6.38
N ASP A 380 24.07 0.14 -6.96
CA ASP A 380 25.13 0.60 -7.87
C ASP A 380 26.48 0.76 -7.16
N MET A 381 26.52 1.00 -5.84
CA MET A 381 27.73 1.19 -5.07
C MET A 381 28.34 -0.10 -4.51
N GLY A 382 27.48 -1.02 -4.02
CA GLY A 382 27.94 -2.19 -3.27
C GLY A 382 27.21 -3.50 -3.59
N GLY A 383 26.41 -3.51 -4.67
CA GLY A 383 25.60 -4.66 -5.03
C GLY A 383 24.27 -4.75 -4.26
N ILE A 384 23.33 -5.52 -4.83
CA ILE A 384 21.94 -5.53 -4.37
C ILE A 384 21.75 -6.16 -2.97
N GLY A 385 22.55 -7.16 -2.59
CA GLY A 385 22.51 -7.77 -1.26
C GLY A 385 22.87 -6.78 -0.16
N MET A 386 23.99 -6.06 -0.34
CA MET A 386 24.44 -5.00 0.56
C MET A 386 23.40 -3.86 0.64
N ALA A 387 22.85 -3.46 -0.51
CA ALA A 387 21.83 -2.40 -0.57
C ALA A 387 20.61 -2.73 0.27
N LEU A 388 20.06 -3.95 0.13
CA LEU A 388 18.91 -4.39 0.90
C LEU A 388 19.23 -4.59 2.40
N ALA A 389 20.45 -5.04 2.73
CA ALA A 389 20.92 -5.12 4.12
C ALA A 389 20.96 -3.72 4.77
N VAL A 390 21.49 -2.71 4.08
CA VAL A 390 21.52 -1.31 4.57
C VAL A 390 20.09 -0.76 4.68
N CYS A 391 19.24 -0.97 3.68
CA CYS A 391 17.82 -0.57 3.73
C CYS A 391 17.07 -1.20 4.91
N SER A 392 17.49 -2.38 5.36
CA SER A 392 16.93 -3.08 6.53
C SER A 392 17.21 -2.37 7.86
N LEU A 393 17.99 -1.31 7.89
CA LEU A 393 18.15 -0.45 9.06
C LEU A 393 16.97 0.50 9.26
N SER A 394 16.14 0.74 8.22
CA SER A 394 15.00 1.66 8.33
C SER A 394 13.96 1.26 9.40
N PRO A 395 13.63 -0.02 9.66
CA PRO A 395 12.80 -0.41 10.78
C PRO A 395 13.40 -0.12 12.17
N LEU A 396 14.73 -0.02 12.33
CA LEU A 396 15.34 0.45 13.58
C LEU A 396 15.06 1.93 13.81
N LEU A 397 15.16 2.74 12.77
CA LEU A 397 14.79 4.16 12.83
C LEU A 397 13.28 4.33 13.12
N ALA A 398 12.44 3.46 12.54
CA ALA A 398 11.01 3.43 12.87
C ALA A 398 10.77 3.07 14.35
N ALA A 399 11.47 2.06 14.87
CA ALA A 399 11.40 1.67 16.28
C ALA A 399 11.81 2.81 17.21
N LEU A 400 12.85 3.57 16.85
CA LEU A 400 13.27 4.77 17.58
C LEU A 400 12.14 5.83 17.57
N CYS A 401 11.51 6.07 16.43
CA CYS A 401 10.37 6.99 16.34
C CYS A 401 9.20 6.54 17.27
N PHE A 402 8.88 5.27 17.29
CA PHE A 402 7.84 4.74 18.19
C PHE A 402 8.23 4.83 19.67
N MET A 403 9.49 4.66 20.03
CA MET A 403 9.98 4.92 21.40
C MET A 403 9.84 6.39 21.79
N LEU A 404 10.20 7.32 20.89
CA LEU A 404 10.06 8.76 21.12
C LEU A 404 8.58 9.15 21.24
N ALA A 405 7.70 8.59 20.40
CA ALA A 405 6.26 8.79 20.50
C ALA A 405 5.72 8.37 21.86
N ARG A 406 6.10 7.17 22.32
CA ARG A 406 5.71 6.65 23.65
C ARG A 406 6.16 7.55 24.79
N ARG A 407 7.41 8.05 24.76
CA ARG A 407 7.95 8.96 25.78
C ARG A 407 7.21 10.31 25.79
N ARG A 408 6.88 10.85 24.63
CA ARG A 408 6.12 12.11 24.52
C ARG A 408 4.70 11.98 25.06
N LEU A 409 4.04 10.86 24.79
CA LEU A 409 2.71 10.60 25.32
C LEU A 409 2.69 10.48 26.85
N ALA A 410 3.77 9.96 27.44
CA ALA A 410 3.89 9.86 28.89
C ALA A 410 4.11 11.24 29.56
N ASN A 411 4.73 12.19 28.85
CA ASN A 411 5.04 13.52 29.37
C ASN A 411 3.92 14.55 29.11
N ASP A 412 3.16 14.40 28.04
CA ASP A 412 2.02 15.24 27.66
C ASP A 412 0.80 14.34 27.45
N PRO A 413 0.09 13.93 28.51
CA PRO A 413 -1.15 13.16 28.35
C PRO A 413 -2.19 14.01 27.60
N VAL A 414 -2.78 13.44 26.54
CA VAL A 414 -3.79 14.06 25.66
C VAL A 414 -5.11 14.25 26.38
#